data_1055c227eca01d8c17ca4621105e1eab
#
_entry.id   1055c227eca01d8c17ca4621105e1eab
#
_cell.length_a   1.000
_cell.length_b   1.000
_cell.length_c   1.000
_cell.angle_alpha   90.00
_cell.angle_beta   90.00
_cell.angle_gamma   90.00
#
_symmetry.space_group_name_H-M   'P 1'
#
loop_
_entity.id
_entity.type
_entity.pdbx_description
1 polymer ?
#
loop_
_entity_poly.entity_id
_entity_poly.type
_entity_poly.pdbx_seq_one_letter_code
_entity_poly.pdbx_strand_id
1 'polypeptide(L)'
;QGKNAGSKMHVFVSHSQDAKKNPLDYKRKVAYIRKMFPKYAKNITTDKAKTIFEVAVSLYNRGYKSIVMVVGSDRVDEFERLLNEYNGVQSKHGYYGFDNVEVVSAGDRDPDAEGLEGMSASKMRSAAVDGDLDSFKQGVPDGFNDAEKLYRDVRKSMGIREEKDMGEMDTYEK
;
A
#
# COMPACT_ATOMS: atom_id res chain seq x y z
N GLN A 1 6.15 -13.67 6.03
CA GLN A 1 6.62 -13.83 7.42
C GLN A 1 5.48 -13.52 8.39
N GLY A 2 4.55 -14.29 8.64
CA GLY A 2 3.43 -14.07 9.57
C GLY A 2 2.71 -15.36 9.92
N LYS A 3 3.32 -16.47 9.65
CA LYS A 3 2.76 -17.80 9.95
C LYS A 3 3.61 -18.56 10.96
N ASN A 4 3.74 -17.99 12.15
CA ASN A 4 4.04 -18.84 13.32
C ASN A 4 2.71 -19.28 13.93
N ALA A 5 2.66 -20.50 14.45
CA ALA A 5 1.48 -21.11 15.04
C ALA A 5 0.83 -20.13 16.05
N GLY A 6 -0.41 -19.71 15.77
CA GLY A 6 -1.20 -18.81 16.62
C GLY A 6 -1.19 -17.32 16.23
N SER A 7 -0.38 -16.89 15.26
CA SER A 7 -0.36 -15.50 14.79
C SER A 7 -1.36 -15.26 13.66
N LYS A 8 -2.08 -14.15 13.74
CA LYS A 8 -2.96 -13.69 12.66
C LYS A 8 -2.30 -12.54 11.90
N MET A 9 -2.30 -12.62 10.58
CA MET A 9 -1.79 -11.57 9.71
C MET A 9 -2.91 -10.59 9.35
N HIS A 10 -2.62 -9.30 9.50
CA HIS A 10 -3.46 -8.21 9.03
C HIS A 10 -2.65 -7.30 8.11
N VAL A 11 -3.24 -6.89 7.00
CA VAL A 11 -2.63 -5.96 6.05
C VAL A 11 -3.43 -4.65 6.08
N PHE A 12 -2.78 -3.58 6.49
CA PHE A 12 -3.36 -2.24 6.52
C PHE A 12 -2.87 -1.46 5.29
N VAL A 13 -3.81 -0.91 4.56
CA VAL A 13 -3.53 -0.12 3.36
C VAL A 13 -3.50 1.36 3.72
N SER A 14 -2.54 2.10 3.18
CA SER A 14 -2.44 3.54 3.38
C SER A 14 -3.67 4.29 2.89
N HIS A 15 -4.17 5.23 3.69
CA HIS A 15 -5.25 6.16 3.32
C HIS A 15 -4.75 7.41 2.59
N SER A 16 -3.45 7.59 2.46
CA SER A 16 -2.87 8.73 1.75
C SER A 16 -3.31 8.74 0.29
N GLN A 17 -3.70 9.92 -0.20
CA GLN A 17 -4.05 10.15 -1.59
C GLN A 17 -3.52 11.50 -2.04
N ASP A 18 -2.76 11.50 -3.13
CA ASP A 18 -2.28 12.67 -3.84
C ASP A 18 -1.92 12.28 -5.30
N ALA A 19 -1.96 13.24 -6.21
CA ALA A 19 -1.74 12.98 -7.63
C ALA A 19 -0.32 12.52 -7.99
N LYS A 20 0.66 12.71 -7.11
CA LYS A 20 2.09 12.42 -7.39
C LYS A 20 2.53 11.07 -6.87
N LYS A 21 2.31 10.80 -5.57
CA LYS A 21 2.85 9.62 -4.88
C LYS A 21 1.80 8.56 -4.55
N ASN A 22 0.55 8.98 -4.36
CA ASN A 22 -0.57 8.10 -3.98
C ASN A 22 -1.78 8.37 -4.87
N PRO A 23 -1.71 8.09 -6.17
CA PRO A 23 -2.74 8.50 -7.12
C PRO A 23 -4.09 7.81 -6.91
N LEU A 24 -4.11 6.60 -6.37
CA LEU A 24 -5.35 5.86 -6.15
C LEU A 24 -5.97 6.20 -4.79
N ASP A 25 -7.31 6.32 -4.76
CA ASP A 25 -8.06 6.40 -3.51
C ASP A 25 -8.01 5.08 -2.72
N TYR A 26 -8.37 5.14 -1.44
CA TYR A 26 -8.30 4.00 -0.53
C TYR A 26 -9.13 2.79 -1.01
N LYS A 27 -10.35 3.02 -1.51
CA LYS A 27 -11.22 1.93 -1.97
C LYS A 27 -10.60 1.17 -3.14
N ARG A 28 -10.04 1.91 -4.11
CA ARG A 28 -9.37 1.32 -5.26
C ARG A 28 -8.09 0.58 -4.86
N LYS A 29 -7.28 1.15 -3.97
CA LYS A 29 -6.10 0.46 -3.43
C LYS A 29 -6.47 -0.89 -2.83
N VAL A 30 -7.44 -0.92 -1.93
CA VAL A 30 -7.91 -2.16 -1.28
C VAL A 30 -8.42 -3.17 -2.32
N ALA A 31 -9.25 -2.71 -3.27
CA ALA A 31 -9.81 -3.57 -4.30
C ALA A 31 -8.73 -4.20 -5.18
N TYR A 32 -7.76 -3.41 -5.65
CA TYR A 32 -6.65 -3.91 -6.46
C TYR A 32 -5.73 -4.86 -5.69
N ILE A 33 -5.35 -4.51 -4.45
CA ILE A 33 -4.50 -5.38 -3.62
C ILE A 33 -5.18 -6.72 -3.36
N ARG A 34 -6.48 -6.75 -3.09
CA ARG A 34 -7.24 -8.00 -2.93
C ARG A 34 -7.25 -8.86 -4.18
N LYS A 35 -7.35 -8.24 -5.36
CA LYS A 35 -7.28 -8.94 -6.64
C LYS A 35 -5.87 -9.44 -6.97
N MET A 36 -4.84 -8.66 -6.62
CA MET A 36 -3.44 -9.05 -6.79
C MET A 36 -3.06 -10.24 -5.91
N PHE A 37 -3.60 -10.29 -4.71
CA PHE A 37 -3.27 -11.28 -3.69
C PHE A 37 -4.52 -11.98 -3.15
N PRO A 38 -5.24 -12.74 -3.98
CA PRO A 38 -6.53 -13.34 -3.59
C PRO A 38 -6.41 -14.31 -2.41
N LYS A 39 -5.26 -14.97 -2.26
CA LYS A 39 -4.96 -15.84 -1.12
C LYS A 39 -5.01 -15.10 0.21
N TYR A 40 -4.68 -13.81 0.21
CA TYR A 40 -4.61 -12.95 1.39
C TYR A 40 -5.74 -11.93 1.47
N ALA A 41 -6.73 -12.00 0.57
CA ALA A 41 -7.81 -11.02 0.50
C ALA A 41 -8.55 -10.82 1.83
N LYS A 42 -8.72 -11.89 2.61
CA LYS A 42 -9.35 -11.83 3.95
C LYS A 42 -8.49 -11.10 5.00
N ASN A 43 -7.19 -11.02 4.78
CA ASN A 43 -6.25 -10.38 5.70
C ASN A 43 -6.09 -8.88 5.40
N ILE A 44 -6.53 -8.44 4.22
CA ILE A 44 -6.49 -7.03 3.84
C ILE A 44 -7.69 -6.35 4.47
N THR A 45 -7.42 -5.60 5.54
CA THR A 45 -8.46 -4.96 6.36
C THR A 45 -9.01 -3.70 5.70
N THR A 46 -10.28 -3.40 5.99
CA THR A 46 -10.94 -2.12 5.67
C THR A 46 -11.01 -1.20 6.89
N ASP A 47 -10.12 -1.38 7.84
CA ASP A 47 -10.02 -0.57 9.05
C ASP A 47 -9.82 0.92 8.70
N LYS A 48 -10.40 1.80 9.53
CA LYS A 48 -10.28 3.26 9.37
C LYS A 48 -8.96 3.82 9.88
N ALA A 49 -8.11 2.98 10.48
CA ALA A 49 -6.79 3.38 10.98
C ALA A 49 -5.92 3.99 9.87
N LYS A 50 -5.43 5.20 10.08
CA LYS A 50 -4.63 5.98 9.11
C LYS A 50 -3.17 6.09 9.50
N THR A 51 -2.85 5.94 10.77
CA THR A 51 -1.50 6.05 11.32
C THR A 51 -1.07 4.74 11.97
N ILE A 52 0.24 4.59 12.18
CA ILE A 52 0.78 3.41 12.90
C ILE A 52 0.22 3.29 14.32
N PHE A 53 -0.06 4.41 14.97
CA PHE A 53 -0.66 4.43 16.31
C PHE A 53 -2.11 3.97 16.29
N GLU A 54 -2.90 4.43 15.34
CA GLU A 54 -4.29 3.97 15.16
C GLU A 54 -4.35 2.49 14.82
N VAL A 55 -3.41 1.99 14.02
CA VAL A 55 -3.25 0.53 13.75
C VAL A 55 -2.97 -0.22 15.04
N ALA A 56 -2.02 0.26 15.85
CA ALA A 56 -1.69 -0.35 17.13
C ALA A 56 -2.90 -0.37 18.09
N VAL A 57 -3.61 0.75 18.22
CA VAL A 57 -4.84 0.84 19.02
C VAL A 57 -5.91 -0.13 18.53
N SER A 58 -6.14 -0.20 17.22
CA SER A 58 -7.10 -1.13 16.62
C SER A 58 -6.77 -2.59 16.96
N LEU A 59 -5.52 -2.99 16.83
CA LEU A 59 -5.07 -4.34 17.15
C LEU A 59 -5.17 -4.63 18.66
N TYR A 60 -4.80 -3.68 19.50
CA TYR A 60 -4.94 -3.82 20.95
C TYR A 60 -6.41 -4.00 21.37
N ASN A 61 -7.31 -3.21 20.79
CA ASN A 61 -8.76 -3.31 21.06
C ASN A 61 -9.37 -4.63 20.55
N ARG A 62 -8.73 -5.30 19.62
CA ARG A 62 -9.10 -6.65 19.17
C ARG A 62 -8.61 -7.76 20.10
N GLY A 63 -7.86 -7.43 21.15
CA GLY A 63 -7.39 -8.36 22.18
C GLY A 63 -6.01 -8.95 21.96
N TYR A 64 -5.24 -8.45 20.98
CA TYR A 64 -3.86 -8.90 20.80
C TYR A 64 -2.97 -8.41 21.94
N LYS A 65 -2.05 -9.28 22.39
CA LYS A 65 -1.09 -8.99 23.47
C LYS A 65 0.28 -8.61 22.97
N SER A 66 0.63 -9.05 21.78
CA SER A 66 1.90 -8.76 21.13
C SER A 66 1.67 -8.51 19.64
N ILE A 67 2.46 -7.62 19.05
CA ILE A 67 2.43 -7.33 17.62
C ILE A 67 3.83 -7.38 17.02
N VAL A 68 3.88 -7.83 15.78
CA VAL A 68 5.05 -7.69 14.88
C VAL A 68 4.59 -6.88 13.68
N MET A 69 5.12 -5.69 13.52
CA MET A 69 4.83 -4.83 12.38
C MET A 69 5.89 -5.01 11.31
N VAL A 70 5.45 -5.30 10.08
CA VAL A 70 6.34 -5.47 8.92
C VAL A 70 6.24 -4.23 8.05
N VAL A 71 7.35 -3.55 7.84
CA VAL A 71 7.43 -2.28 7.10
C VAL A 71 8.64 -2.26 6.16
N GLY A 72 8.76 -1.21 5.35
CA GLY A 72 9.98 -0.99 4.55
C GLY A 72 11.20 -0.79 5.46
N SER A 73 12.38 -1.21 4.99
CA SER A 73 13.64 -1.14 5.78
C SER A 73 13.96 0.28 6.28
N ASP A 74 13.60 1.32 5.51
CA ASP A 74 13.79 2.73 5.84
C ASP A 74 12.89 3.26 6.98
N ARG A 75 11.89 2.49 7.40
CA ARG A 75 10.91 2.86 8.44
C ARG A 75 11.07 2.10 9.75
N VAL A 76 11.86 1.04 9.80
CA VAL A 76 11.93 0.13 10.95
C VAL A 76 12.30 0.88 12.23
N ASP A 77 13.42 1.57 12.24
CA ASP A 77 13.96 2.24 13.45
C ASP A 77 13.01 3.32 13.97
N GLU A 78 12.46 4.14 13.06
CA GLU A 78 11.51 5.20 13.42
C GLU A 78 10.24 4.62 14.04
N PHE A 79 9.65 3.62 13.39
CA PHE A 79 8.38 3.04 13.84
C PHE A 79 8.55 2.23 15.12
N GLU A 80 9.65 1.52 15.27
CA GLU A 80 9.94 0.78 16.51
C GLU A 80 10.08 1.75 17.69
N ARG A 81 10.86 2.82 17.53
CA ARG A 81 11.01 3.84 18.55
C ARG A 81 9.68 4.48 18.93
N LEU A 82 8.90 4.94 17.94
CA LEU A 82 7.62 5.62 18.17
C LEU A 82 6.59 4.70 18.82
N LEU A 83 6.44 3.48 18.34
CA LEU A 83 5.46 2.54 18.90
C LEU A 83 5.80 2.12 20.32
N ASN A 84 7.08 1.94 20.65
CA ASN A 84 7.50 1.62 22.02
C ASN A 84 7.41 2.84 22.95
N GLU A 85 7.67 4.07 22.45
CA GLU A 85 7.53 5.30 23.24
C GLU A 85 6.10 5.48 23.78
N TYR A 86 5.09 5.20 22.98
CA TYR A 86 3.68 5.34 23.34
C TYR A 86 3.01 4.04 23.87
N ASN A 87 3.75 2.95 23.94
CA ASN A 87 3.23 1.70 24.48
C ASN A 87 2.96 1.83 25.98
N GLY A 88 1.73 1.57 26.40
CA GLY A 88 1.29 1.75 27.77
C GLY A 88 1.02 3.22 28.18
N VAL A 89 0.96 4.13 27.23
CA VAL A 89 0.75 5.57 27.46
C VAL A 89 -0.59 6.01 26.88
N GLN A 90 -1.44 6.62 27.71
CA GLN A 90 -2.63 7.31 27.22
C GLN A 90 -2.22 8.63 26.56
N SER A 91 -2.46 8.76 25.27
CA SER A 91 -2.07 9.92 24.49
C SER A 91 -3.17 10.38 23.54
N LYS A 92 -2.90 11.44 22.78
CA LYS A 92 -3.77 11.89 21.67
C LYS A 92 -4.02 10.82 20.59
N HIS A 93 -3.15 9.83 20.54
CA HIS A 93 -3.26 8.71 19.59
C HIS A 93 -4.20 7.60 20.06
N GLY A 94 -4.68 7.66 21.30
CA GLY A 94 -5.40 6.60 21.99
C GLY A 94 -4.48 5.80 22.92
N TYR A 95 -4.94 4.64 23.34
CA TYR A 95 -4.18 3.76 24.23
C TYR A 95 -3.98 2.39 23.61
N TYR A 96 -2.76 1.89 23.71
CA TYR A 96 -2.41 0.49 23.53
C TYR A 96 -1.33 0.10 24.53
N GLY A 97 -1.37 -1.12 25.02
CA GLY A 97 -0.42 -1.63 26.03
C GLY A 97 -0.08 -3.08 25.69
N PHE A 98 0.80 -3.29 24.71
CA PHE A 98 1.26 -4.63 24.34
C PHE A 98 2.37 -5.10 25.27
N ASP A 99 2.45 -6.42 25.50
CA ASP A 99 3.56 -7.05 26.22
C ASP A 99 4.85 -6.96 25.37
N ASN A 100 4.71 -7.01 24.03
CA ASN A 100 5.82 -6.87 23.09
C ASN A 100 5.38 -6.16 21.81
N VAL A 101 6.19 -5.21 21.36
CA VAL A 101 6.07 -4.52 20.08
C VAL A 101 7.38 -4.69 19.34
N GLU A 102 7.34 -5.39 18.22
CA GLU A 102 8.48 -5.61 17.34
C GLU A 102 8.19 -5.01 15.97
N VAL A 103 9.17 -4.35 15.38
CA VAL A 103 9.09 -3.84 14.00
C VAL A 103 10.21 -4.46 13.19
N VAL A 104 9.85 -5.09 12.08
CA VAL A 104 10.80 -5.79 11.21
C VAL A 104 10.71 -5.30 9.77
N SER A 105 11.81 -5.43 9.04
CA SER A 105 11.86 -5.12 7.63
C SER A 105 11.12 -6.16 6.79
N ALA A 106 10.43 -5.70 5.75
CA ALA A 106 9.87 -6.56 4.70
C ALA A 106 10.97 -7.19 3.81
N GLY A 107 12.20 -6.77 3.95
CA GLY A 107 13.35 -7.08 3.12
C GLY A 107 13.75 -5.90 2.25
N ASP A 108 14.98 -5.92 1.78
CA ASP A 108 15.48 -4.95 0.82
C ASP A 108 15.06 -5.36 -0.59
N ARG A 109 14.81 -4.35 -1.43
CA ARG A 109 14.56 -4.57 -2.85
C ARG A 109 15.89 -4.63 -3.58
N ASP A 110 15.97 -5.55 -4.53
CA ASP A 110 17.05 -5.54 -5.53
C ASP A 110 16.59 -4.70 -6.72
N PRO A 111 17.10 -3.46 -6.89
CA PRO A 111 16.66 -2.59 -7.99
C PRO A 111 17.13 -3.09 -9.37
N ASP A 112 18.09 -3.99 -9.40
CA ASP A 112 18.64 -4.57 -10.63
C ASP A 112 17.95 -5.89 -11.00
N ALA A 113 17.09 -6.44 -10.13
CA ALA A 113 16.29 -7.62 -10.43
C ALA A 113 15.25 -7.34 -11.53
N GLU A 114 14.99 -8.34 -12.33
CA GLU A 114 13.94 -8.29 -13.35
C GLU A 114 12.55 -8.58 -12.74
N GLY A 115 11.50 -8.10 -13.41
CA GLY A 115 10.12 -8.36 -13.03
C GLY A 115 9.70 -7.69 -11.73
N LEU A 116 8.87 -8.36 -10.96
CA LEU A 116 8.24 -7.82 -9.75
C LEU A 116 9.24 -7.40 -8.66
N GLU A 117 10.32 -8.14 -8.51
CA GLU A 117 11.35 -7.87 -7.49
C GLU A 117 12.10 -6.57 -7.76
N GLY A 118 12.36 -6.25 -9.04
CA GLY A 118 13.03 -5.02 -9.45
C GLY A 118 12.12 -3.79 -9.51
N MET A 119 10.81 -3.98 -9.42
CA MET A 119 9.85 -2.88 -9.55
C MET A 119 9.57 -2.21 -8.20
N SER A 120 9.55 -0.88 -8.23
CA SER A 120 9.12 -0.05 -7.11
C SER A 120 7.86 0.72 -7.47
N ALA A 121 7.15 1.25 -6.46
CA ALA A 121 6.02 2.14 -6.71
C ALA A 121 6.43 3.38 -7.52
N SER A 122 7.65 3.88 -7.34
CA SER A 122 8.19 4.99 -8.14
C SER A 122 8.40 4.60 -9.59
N LYS A 123 8.99 3.44 -9.88
CA LYS A 123 9.16 2.92 -11.24
C LYS A 123 7.81 2.69 -11.92
N MET A 124 6.83 2.15 -11.21
CA MET A 124 5.48 1.97 -11.77
C MET A 124 4.81 3.29 -12.10
N ARG A 125 4.93 4.30 -11.24
CA ARG A 125 4.39 5.64 -11.52
C ARG A 125 5.09 6.28 -12.71
N SER A 126 6.41 6.16 -12.82
CA SER A 126 7.16 6.65 -13.99
C SER A 126 6.69 5.97 -15.29
N ALA A 127 6.56 4.64 -15.28
CA ALA A 127 6.02 3.91 -16.43
C ALA A 127 4.61 4.40 -16.81
N ALA A 128 3.76 4.68 -15.83
CA ALA A 128 2.43 5.24 -16.08
C ALA A 128 2.50 6.65 -16.68
N VAL A 129 3.39 7.51 -16.20
CA VAL A 129 3.61 8.86 -16.75
C VAL A 129 4.10 8.79 -18.19
N ASP A 130 5.07 7.92 -18.46
CA ASP A 130 5.73 7.78 -19.75
C ASP A 130 4.86 7.05 -20.80
N GLY A 131 3.71 6.53 -20.40
CA GLY A 131 2.83 5.78 -21.30
C GLY A 131 3.30 4.34 -21.57
N ASP A 132 4.24 3.83 -20.76
CA ASP A 132 4.86 2.51 -20.93
C ASP A 132 4.07 1.43 -20.14
N LEU A 133 3.06 0.88 -20.80
CA LEU A 133 2.22 -0.18 -20.23
C LEU A 133 3.01 -1.47 -19.98
N ASP A 134 3.96 -1.81 -20.84
CA ASP A 134 4.72 -3.06 -20.71
C ASP A 134 5.62 -3.04 -19.47
N SER A 135 6.34 -1.94 -19.24
CA SER A 135 7.09 -1.75 -18.02
C SER A 135 6.18 -1.72 -16.78
N PHE A 136 5.01 -1.08 -16.88
CA PHE A 136 4.05 -1.06 -15.77
C PHE A 136 3.56 -2.48 -15.39
N LYS A 137 3.29 -3.33 -16.37
CA LYS A 137 2.87 -4.72 -16.15
C LYS A 137 3.90 -5.56 -15.40
N GLN A 138 5.18 -5.25 -15.50
CA GLN A 138 6.23 -5.96 -14.75
C GLN A 138 6.10 -5.77 -13.23
N GLY A 139 5.44 -4.73 -12.78
CA GLY A 139 5.24 -4.42 -11.36
C GLY A 139 3.98 -5.05 -10.73
N VAL A 140 3.25 -5.87 -11.46
CA VAL A 140 2.07 -6.58 -10.94
C VAL A 140 2.32 -8.09 -10.87
N PRO A 141 1.70 -8.80 -9.91
CA PRO A 141 1.87 -10.25 -9.78
C PRO A 141 1.36 -11.00 -11.00
N ASP A 142 1.97 -12.15 -11.27
CA ASP A 142 1.45 -13.10 -12.25
C ASP A 142 0.00 -13.50 -11.92
N GLY A 143 -0.83 -13.58 -12.96
CA GLY A 143 -2.25 -13.93 -12.81
C GLY A 143 -3.15 -12.74 -12.45
N PHE A 144 -2.61 -11.53 -12.27
CA PHE A 144 -3.41 -10.32 -12.12
C PHE A 144 -3.91 -9.82 -13.48
N ASN A 145 -5.20 -9.99 -13.75
CA ASN A 145 -5.79 -9.71 -15.07
C ASN A 145 -6.17 -8.25 -15.31
N ASP A 146 -6.21 -7.43 -14.26
CA ASP A 146 -6.65 -6.03 -14.33
C ASP A 146 -5.47 -5.03 -14.44
N ALA A 147 -4.29 -5.46 -14.87
CA ALA A 147 -3.09 -4.61 -14.97
C ALA A 147 -3.32 -3.37 -15.85
N GLU A 148 -3.96 -3.53 -16.98
CA GLU A 148 -4.28 -2.42 -17.90
C GLU A 148 -5.31 -1.45 -17.31
N LYS A 149 -6.31 -1.97 -16.60
CA LYS A 149 -7.28 -1.13 -15.89
C LYS A 149 -6.61 -0.34 -14.77
N LEU A 150 -5.74 -1.00 -13.99
CA LEU A 150 -4.95 -0.34 -12.95
C LEU A 150 -4.08 0.78 -13.55
N TYR A 151 -3.41 0.51 -14.66
CA TYR A 151 -2.59 1.48 -15.39
C TYR A 151 -3.40 2.73 -15.79
N ARG A 152 -4.58 2.53 -16.38
CA ARG A 152 -5.47 3.63 -16.77
C ARG A 152 -5.97 4.42 -15.55
N ASP A 153 -6.36 3.74 -14.47
CA ASP A 153 -6.81 4.39 -13.24
C ASP A 153 -5.68 5.23 -12.60
N VAL A 154 -4.45 4.72 -12.62
CA VAL A 154 -3.26 5.46 -12.14
C VAL A 154 -3.04 6.71 -12.98
N ARG A 155 -2.98 6.57 -14.31
CA ARG A 155 -2.80 7.71 -15.25
C ARG A 155 -3.88 8.78 -15.05
N LYS A 156 -5.15 8.39 -15.02
CA LYS A 156 -6.27 9.29 -14.81
C LYS A 156 -6.16 10.03 -13.46
N SER A 157 -5.82 9.30 -12.40
CA SER A 157 -5.67 9.88 -11.06
C SER A 157 -4.45 10.80 -10.94
N MET A 158 -3.43 10.62 -11.79
CA MET A 158 -2.28 11.53 -11.93
C MET A 158 -2.57 12.74 -12.83
N GLY A 159 -3.78 12.83 -13.42
CA GLY A 159 -4.16 13.92 -14.31
C GLY A 159 -3.63 13.77 -15.74
N ILE A 160 -3.17 12.59 -16.15
CA ILE A 160 -2.68 12.32 -17.50
C ILE A 160 -3.90 12.01 -18.38
N ARG A 161 -4.11 12.86 -19.40
CA ARG A 161 -5.19 12.67 -20.39
C ARG A 161 -4.76 11.66 -21.44
N GLU A 162 -5.68 10.78 -21.85
CA GLU A 162 -5.48 9.90 -23.01
C GLU A 162 -5.71 10.68 -24.30
N GLU A 163 -4.95 10.38 -25.35
CA GLU A 163 -5.06 11.07 -26.66
C GLU A 163 -6.47 10.98 -27.28
N LYS A 164 -7.28 10.00 -26.88
CA LYS A 164 -8.67 9.88 -27.35
C LYS A 164 -9.60 10.98 -26.81
N ASP A 165 -9.29 11.56 -25.66
CA ASP A 165 -10.10 12.66 -25.09
C ASP A 165 -9.77 14.01 -25.74
N MET A 166 -8.69 14.11 -26.51
CA MET A 166 -8.30 15.33 -27.22
C MET A 166 -8.92 15.44 -28.62
N GLY A 167 -9.43 14.33 -29.17
CA GLY A 167 -10.04 14.31 -30.52
C GLY A 167 -11.50 14.77 -30.59
N GLU A 168 -12.21 14.87 -29.47
CA GLU A 168 -13.62 15.25 -29.45
C GLU A 168 -13.87 16.76 -29.21
N MET A 169 -12.84 17.54 -28.84
CA MET A 169 -13.01 18.98 -28.57
C MET A 169 -12.81 19.91 -29.79
N ASP A 170 -12.34 19.40 -30.93
CA ASP A 170 -12.05 20.21 -32.09
C ASP A 170 -13.19 20.30 -33.13
N THR A 171 -14.39 19.80 -32.84
CA THR A 171 -15.50 19.79 -33.82
C THR A 171 -16.63 20.78 -33.53
N TYR A 172 -16.49 21.72 -32.60
CA TYR A 172 -17.52 22.71 -32.29
C TYR A 172 -17.11 24.18 -32.51
N GLU A 173 -16.19 24.45 -33.40
CA GLU A 173 -16.00 25.83 -33.92
C GLU A 173 -16.07 25.84 -35.44
N LYS A 174 -17.30 25.94 -35.95
CA LYS A 174 -17.60 26.58 -37.24
C LYS A 174 -19.00 27.17 -37.21
#